data_86fa078076cbb1145ed141f3772e3b64
#
_entry.id   86fa078076cbb1145ed141f3772e3b64
#
_cell.length_a   1.000
_cell.length_b   1.000
_cell.length_c   1.000
_cell.angle_alpha   90.00
_cell.angle_beta   90.00
_cell.angle_gamma   90.00
#
_symmetry.space_group_name_H-M   'P 1'
#
loop_
_entity.id
_entity.type
_entity.pdbx_description
1 polymer ?
#
loop_
_entity_poly.entity_id
_entity_poly.type
_entity_poly.pdbx_seq_one_letter_code
_entity_poly.pdbx_strand_id
1 'polypeptide(L)'
;MLGEFLNAVSAVVVLLMLMAVGYFMGTKGWMKAEEKKFLSKYIINIAVPCNCINGLLNNLDQSMLAQAGLMLVSAIIGVVITILLGMGLATLLRLPKNRWGVFAAMVGVSNTLFVGLPMSTQLFGDVCVPYVMIYYLANTIFTQSVILMLVERSGTASHSRGIKGFLKDVFTKPPILTVIASVLMLIVGFRPPEVFMSFAKYISGSVSPLALIYCGFIIYELGLSNLRPSQLRQMKGLPTILAARLVISPLICAGMCRLFGITGLAYQVFVVESALPVVSQVTVMAGDFGADDKYAATGATLSTLACFITIPVLMVLMG
;
A
#
# COMPACT_ATOMS: atom_id res chain seq x y z
N MET A 1 -18.06 14.13 -13.92
CA MET A 1 -16.79 14.02 -14.68
C MET A 1 -15.82 15.17 -14.44
N LEU A 2 -16.05 16.43 -14.93
CA LEU A 2 -15.06 17.52 -14.73
C LEU A 2 -14.85 17.87 -13.24
N GLY A 3 -15.92 17.92 -12.45
CA GLY A 3 -15.83 18.20 -11.01
C GLY A 3 -15.08 17.08 -10.24
N GLU A 4 -15.34 15.84 -10.55
CA GLU A 4 -14.65 14.69 -9.95
C GLU A 4 -13.17 14.67 -10.31
N PHE A 5 -12.86 14.98 -11.57
CA PHE A 5 -11.48 15.14 -12.02
C PHE A 5 -10.74 16.25 -11.27
N LEU A 6 -11.37 17.43 -11.14
CA LEU A 6 -10.78 18.56 -10.40
C LEU A 6 -10.59 18.23 -8.91
N ASN A 7 -11.54 17.53 -8.30
CA ASN A 7 -11.41 17.07 -6.91
C ASN A 7 -10.27 16.06 -6.76
N ALA A 8 -10.16 15.09 -7.67
CA ALA A 8 -9.07 14.11 -7.65
C ALA A 8 -7.71 14.79 -7.90
N VAL A 9 -7.61 15.74 -8.82
CA VAL A 9 -6.38 16.52 -9.06
C VAL A 9 -6.02 17.34 -7.82
N SER A 10 -6.99 18.02 -7.21
CA SER A 10 -6.77 18.80 -5.98
C SER A 10 -6.28 17.90 -4.84
N ALA A 11 -6.91 16.74 -4.65
CA ALA A 11 -6.48 15.74 -3.68
C ALA A 11 -5.02 15.33 -3.92
N VAL A 12 -4.68 14.96 -5.15
CA VAL A 12 -3.32 14.56 -5.53
C VAL A 12 -2.31 15.69 -5.29
N VAL A 13 -2.64 16.94 -5.62
CA VAL A 13 -1.75 18.10 -5.38
C VAL A 13 -1.44 18.26 -3.89
N VAL A 14 -2.43 18.14 -3.01
CA VAL A 14 -2.21 18.19 -1.56
C VAL A 14 -1.25 17.08 -1.10
N LEU A 15 -1.45 15.86 -1.61
CA LEU A 15 -0.56 14.74 -1.26
C LEU A 15 0.88 14.96 -1.76
N LEU A 16 1.04 15.49 -2.98
CA LEU A 16 2.36 15.86 -3.52
C LEU A 16 3.02 16.96 -2.72
N MET A 17 2.28 17.96 -2.24
CA MET A 17 2.81 19.01 -1.37
C MET A 17 3.34 18.43 -0.05
N LEU A 18 2.59 17.51 0.58
CA LEU A 18 3.05 16.83 1.79
C LEU A 18 4.31 15.98 1.54
N MET A 19 4.37 15.28 0.40
CA MET A 19 5.60 14.55 0.01
C MET A 19 6.76 15.50 -0.27
N ALA A 20 6.51 16.66 -0.89
CA ALA A 20 7.55 17.66 -1.11
C ALA A 20 8.15 18.18 0.20
N VAL A 21 7.36 18.29 1.28
CA VAL A 21 7.88 18.61 2.63
C VAL A 21 8.88 17.55 3.07
N GLY A 22 8.55 16.26 2.95
CA GLY A 22 9.46 15.17 3.33
C GLY A 22 10.75 15.15 2.50
N TYR A 23 10.65 15.39 1.19
CA TYR A 23 11.79 15.54 0.29
C TYR A 23 12.67 16.72 0.71
N PHE A 24 12.05 17.88 1.00
CA PHE A 24 12.75 19.07 1.47
C PHE A 24 13.46 18.84 2.81
N MET A 25 12.83 18.17 3.77
CA MET A 25 13.45 17.81 5.05
C MET A 25 14.71 16.95 4.84
N GLY A 26 14.69 16.04 3.88
CA GLY A 26 15.86 15.26 3.46
C GLY A 26 16.96 16.16 2.89
N THR A 27 16.65 17.07 1.95
CA THR A 27 17.65 17.96 1.33
C THR A 27 18.30 18.90 2.33
N LYS A 28 17.60 19.29 3.39
CA LYS A 28 18.12 20.14 4.48
C LYS A 28 18.82 19.35 5.58
N GLY A 29 18.83 18.02 5.50
CA GLY A 29 19.40 17.17 6.53
C GLY A 29 18.64 17.18 7.87
N TRP A 30 17.38 17.65 7.87
CA TRP A 30 16.51 17.64 9.05
C TRP A 30 15.95 16.24 9.33
N MET A 31 15.86 15.41 8.30
CA MET A 31 15.44 14.02 8.40
C MET A 31 16.53 13.12 7.84
N LYS A 32 16.92 12.10 8.61
CA LYS A 32 17.91 11.08 8.28
C LYS A 32 17.29 9.68 8.47
N ALA A 33 18.09 8.65 8.33
CA ALA A 33 17.62 7.26 8.47
C ALA A 33 17.01 6.95 9.85
N GLU A 34 17.49 7.60 10.92
CA GLU A 34 16.97 7.38 12.28
C GLU A 34 15.59 7.99 12.46
N GLU A 35 15.38 9.24 12.02
CA GLU A 35 14.08 9.91 12.07
C GLU A 35 13.08 9.22 11.14
N LYS A 36 13.51 8.74 9.98
CA LYS A 36 12.70 7.90 9.10
C LYS A 36 12.19 6.64 9.82
N LYS A 37 13.09 5.95 10.53
CA LYS A 37 12.75 4.74 11.29
C LYS A 37 11.79 5.05 12.44
N PHE A 38 12.00 6.16 13.15
CA PHE A 38 11.11 6.62 14.20
C PHE A 38 9.72 6.92 13.64
N LEU A 39 9.65 7.68 12.55
CA LEU A 39 8.39 8.07 11.90
C LEU A 39 7.60 6.85 11.44
N SER A 40 8.25 5.89 10.79
CA SER A 40 7.64 4.63 10.40
C SER A 40 7.10 3.85 11.60
N LYS A 41 7.86 3.76 12.70
CA LYS A 41 7.41 3.10 13.93
C LYS A 41 6.21 3.80 14.57
N TYR A 42 6.21 5.12 14.62
CA TYR A 42 5.08 5.89 15.14
C TYR A 42 3.81 5.64 14.31
N ILE A 43 3.93 5.75 12.98
CA ILE A 43 2.80 5.53 12.06
C ILE A 43 2.22 4.14 12.25
N ILE A 44 3.04 3.09 12.17
CA ILE A 44 2.57 1.70 12.18
C ILE A 44 2.07 1.27 13.55
N ASN A 45 2.73 1.68 14.63
CA ASN A 45 2.42 1.14 15.97
C ASN A 45 1.44 2.00 16.78
N ILE A 46 1.23 3.26 16.40
CA ILE A 46 0.38 4.19 17.17
C ILE A 46 -0.69 4.81 16.27
N ALA A 47 -0.28 5.52 15.21
CA ALA A 47 -1.22 6.34 14.45
C ALA A 47 -2.22 5.50 13.64
N VAL A 48 -1.77 4.47 12.93
CA VAL A 48 -2.65 3.57 12.18
C VAL A 48 -3.55 2.73 13.08
N PRO A 49 -3.13 2.14 14.20
CA PRO A 49 -4.02 1.56 15.18
C PRO A 49 -5.15 2.49 15.63
N CYS A 50 -4.84 3.73 15.98
CA CYS A 50 -5.86 4.73 16.32
C CYS A 50 -6.80 5.04 15.15
N ASN A 51 -6.25 5.11 13.92
CA ASN A 51 -7.05 5.29 12.71
C ASN A 51 -7.99 4.10 12.45
N CYS A 52 -7.51 2.86 12.66
CA CYS A 52 -8.34 1.67 12.54
C CYS A 52 -9.51 1.69 13.54
N ILE A 53 -9.24 1.99 14.82
CA ILE A 53 -10.30 2.07 15.82
C ILE A 53 -11.32 3.17 15.44
N ASN A 54 -10.83 4.37 15.18
CA ASN A 54 -11.70 5.51 14.85
C ASN A 54 -12.49 5.26 13.56
N GLY A 55 -11.82 4.78 12.50
CA GLY A 55 -12.44 4.55 11.20
C GLY A 55 -13.42 3.37 11.20
N LEU A 56 -13.06 2.24 11.80
CA LEU A 56 -13.91 1.05 11.84
C LEU A 56 -15.13 1.26 12.73
N LEU A 57 -14.95 1.72 13.98
CA LEU A 57 -16.05 1.85 14.92
C LEU A 57 -17.05 2.96 14.56
N ASN A 58 -16.64 3.96 13.76
CA ASN A 58 -17.52 5.03 13.31
C ASN A 58 -18.17 4.79 11.95
N ASN A 59 -17.57 3.96 11.08
CA ASN A 59 -18.00 3.81 9.69
C ASN A 59 -18.36 2.38 9.29
N LEU A 60 -18.20 1.40 10.18
CA LEU A 60 -18.60 0.02 9.94
C LEU A 60 -19.73 -0.36 10.90
N ASP A 61 -20.77 -0.96 10.39
CA ASP A 61 -21.85 -1.52 11.19
C ASP A 61 -21.93 -3.05 11.08
N GLN A 62 -22.78 -3.69 11.91
CA GLN A 62 -22.90 -5.16 11.91
C GLN A 62 -23.44 -5.71 10.58
N SER A 63 -24.24 -4.95 9.85
CA SER A 63 -24.79 -5.38 8.55
C SER A 63 -23.71 -5.45 7.48
N MET A 64 -22.68 -4.59 7.57
CA MET A 64 -21.55 -4.56 6.66
C MET A 64 -20.54 -5.68 6.94
N LEU A 65 -20.50 -6.25 8.14
CA LEU A 65 -19.57 -7.32 8.50
C LEU A 65 -19.72 -8.58 7.63
N ALA A 66 -20.95 -8.93 7.26
CA ALA A 66 -21.22 -10.06 6.36
C ALA A 66 -20.61 -9.82 4.96
N GLN A 67 -20.71 -8.60 4.46
CA GLN A 67 -20.13 -8.20 3.18
C GLN A 67 -18.60 -8.08 3.25
N ALA A 68 -18.04 -7.70 4.41
CA ALA A 68 -16.60 -7.58 4.61
C ALA A 68 -15.85 -8.90 4.33
N GLY A 69 -16.43 -10.04 4.69
CA GLY A 69 -15.87 -11.36 4.37
C GLY A 69 -15.77 -11.60 2.86
N LEU A 70 -16.82 -11.27 2.11
CA LEU A 70 -16.84 -11.40 0.65
C LEU A 70 -15.85 -10.43 -0.02
N MET A 71 -15.76 -9.20 0.48
CA MET A 71 -14.79 -8.21 0.04
C MET A 71 -13.35 -8.68 0.27
N LEU A 72 -13.07 -9.27 1.44
CA LEU A 72 -11.76 -9.83 1.76
C LEU A 72 -11.38 -10.97 0.80
N VAL A 73 -12.31 -11.89 0.52
CA VAL A 73 -12.10 -12.98 -0.44
C VAL A 73 -11.81 -12.43 -1.84
N SER A 74 -12.58 -11.45 -2.30
CA SER A 74 -12.37 -10.77 -3.58
C SER A 74 -10.97 -10.13 -3.67
N ALA A 75 -10.54 -9.42 -2.62
CA ALA A 75 -9.21 -8.81 -2.55
C ALA A 75 -8.09 -9.87 -2.54
N ILE A 76 -8.26 -10.97 -1.79
CA ILE A 76 -7.31 -12.09 -1.76
C ILE A 76 -7.12 -12.67 -3.15
N ILE A 77 -8.21 -12.99 -3.86
CA ILE A 77 -8.14 -13.56 -5.21
C ILE A 77 -7.49 -12.57 -6.18
N GLY A 78 -7.85 -11.27 -6.11
CA GLY A 78 -7.24 -10.22 -6.92
C GLY A 78 -5.74 -10.13 -6.71
N VAL A 79 -5.27 -10.14 -5.46
CA VAL A 79 -3.83 -10.11 -5.11
C VAL A 79 -3.13 -11.38 -5.59
N VAL A 80 -3.74 -12.56 -5.47
CA VAL A 80 -3.17 -13.82 -6.00
C VAL A 80 -2.99 -13.72 -7.51
N ILE A 81 -4.01 -13.27 -8.25
CA ILE A 81 -3.92 -13.12 -9.71
C ILE A 81 -2.80 -12.15 -10.09
N THR A 82 -2.66 -11.00 -9.40
CA THR A 82 -1.59 -10.03 -9.69
C THR A 82 -0.19 -10.58 -9.36
N ILE A 83 -0.05 -11.39 -8.32
CA ILE A 83 1.23 -12.09 -8.00
C ILE A 83 1.56 -13.09 -9.10
N LEU A 84 0.61 -13.94 -9.51
CA LEU A 84 0.79 -14.90 -10.60
C LEU A 84 1.13 -14.21 -11.92
N LEU A 85 0.46 -13.10 -12.24
CA LEU A 85 0.80 -12.25 -13.38
C LEU A 85 2.24 -11.74 -13.28
N GLY A 86 2.66 -11.25 -12.12
CA GLY A 86 4.02 -10.79 -11.88
C GLY A 86 5.06 -11.89 -12.10
N MET A 87 4.81 -13.09 -11.59
CA MET A 87 5.68 -14.26 -11.80
C MET A 87 5.75 -14.67 -13.27
N GLY A 88 4.60 -14.69 -13.97
CA GLY A 88 4.51 -14.99 -15.39
C GLY A 88 5.27 -13.98 -16.25
N LEU A 89 5.07 -12.69 -16.01
CA LEU A 89 5.77 -11.61 -16.71
C LEU A 89 7.27 -11.62 -16.44
N ALA A 90 7.72 -11.87 -15.20
CA ALA A 90 9.13 -11.98 -14.86
C ALA A 90 9.80 -13.14 -15.64
N THR A 91 9.11 -14.25 -15.78
CA THR A 91 9.57 -15.43 -16.55
C THR A 91 9.59 -15.14 -18.05
N LEU A 92 8.52 -14.54 -18.59
CA LEU A 92 8.41 -14.16 -20.01
C LEU A 92 9.51 -13.17 -20.43
N LEU A 93 9.79 -12.20 -19.56
CA LEU A 93 10.87 -11.22 -19.76
C LEU A 93 12.26 -11.82 -19.55
N ARG A 94 12.37 -13.07 -19.10
CA ARG A 94 13.65 -13.75 -18.80
C ARG A 94 14.52 -12.89 -17.88
N LEU A 95 13.94 -12.42 -16.77
CA LEU A 95 14.67 -11.62 -15.80
C LEU A 95 15.71 -12.48 -15.05
N PRO A 96 16.88 -11.92 -14.71
CA PRO A 96 17.89 -12.64 -13.94
C PRO A 96 17.35 -12.98 -12.53
N LYS A 97 17.92 -14.02 -11.90
CA LYS A 97 17.46 -14.56 -10.62
C LYS A 97 17.29 -13.47 -9.55
N ASN A 98 18.28 -12.57 -9.43
CA ASN A 98 18.28 -11.51 -8.42
C ASN A 98 17.17 -10.44 -8.61
N ARG A 99 16.47 -10.43 -9.75
CA ARG A 99 15.35 -9.52 -10.07
C ARG A 99 14.00 -10.23 -10.19
N TRP A 100 13.99 -11.53 -10.45
CA TRP A 100 12.77 -12.26 -10.78
C TRP A 100 11.69 -12.15 -9.70
N GLY A 101 11.99 -12.48 -8.44
CA GLY A 101 11.05 -12.38 -7.34
C GLY A 101 10.78 -10.94 -6.91
N VAL A 102 11.78 -10.05 -7.03
CA VAL A 102 11.61 -8.62 -6.77
C VAL A 102 10.60 -8.01 -7.76
N PHE A 103 10.68 -8.36 -9.05
CA PHE A 103 9.73 -7.95 -10.07
C PHE A 103 8.31 -8.46 -9.75
N ALA A 104 8.19 -9.77 -9.45
CA ALA A 104 6.91 -10.38 -9.09
C ALA A 104 6.29 -9.70 -7.86
N ALA A 105 7.10 -9.37 -6.86
CA ALA A 105 6.69 -8.61 -5.69
C ALA A 105 6.18 -7.21 -6.04
N MET A 106 6.91 -6.48 -6.89
CA MET A 106 6.52 -5.14 -7.32
C MET A 106 5.21 -5.10 -8.11
N VAL A 107 4.94 -6.13 -8.90
CA VAL A 107 3.65 -6.27 -9.60
C VAL A 107 2.54 -6.72 -8.65
N GLY A 108 2.83 -7.64 -7.72
CA GLY A 108 1.85 -8.34 -6.91
C GLY A 108 1.19 -7.50 -5.82
N VAL A 109 1.93 -6.63 -5.13
CA VAL A 109 1.45 -5.93 -3.93
C VAL A 109 1.63 -4.42 -3.99
N SER A 110 0.70 -3.70 -3.36
CA SER A 110 0.59 -2.23 -3.39
C SER A 110 0.92 -1.58 -2.04
N ASN A 111 1.24 -0.30 -2.06
CA ASN A 111 1.52 0.51 -0.87
C ASN A 111 0.23 1.06 -0.24
N THR A 112 -0.60 0.15 0.27
CA THR A 112 -1.93 0.43 0.81
C THR A 112 -1.91 1.31 2.07
N LEU A 113 -0.84 1.24 2.88
CA LEU A 113 -0.80 1.94 4.15
C LEU A 113 -0.23 3.36 4.05
N PHE A 114 0.97 3.51 3.44
CA PHE A 114 1.66 4.80 3.40
C PHE A 114 1.19 5.72 2.28
N VAL A 115 0.65 5.17 1.20
CA VAL A 115 0.11 5.94 0.08
C VAL A 115 -1.40 5.73 -0.03
N GLY A 116 -1.88 4.50 0.11
CA GLY A 116 -3.28 4.15 -0.09
C GLY A 116 -4.21 4.79 0.93
N LEU A 117 -3.95 4.61 2.21
CA LEU A 117 -4.80 5.19 3.25
C LEU A 117 -4.88 6.73 3.14
N PRO A 118 -3.77 7.50 3.01
CA PRO A 118 -3.84 8.93 2.73
C PRO A 118 -4.57 9.28 1.44
N MET A 119 -4.33 8.54 0.36
CA MET A 119 -4.97 8.78 -0.93
C MET A 119 -6.48 8.55 -0.85
N SER A 120 -6.89 7.40 -0.31
CA SER A 120 -8.30 7.03 -0.20
C SER A 120 -9.06 7.98 0.74
N THR A 121 -8.47 8.35 1.89
CA THR A 121 -9.12 9.31 2.82
C THR A 121 -9.22 10.71 2.22
N GLN A 122 -8.26 11.13 1.42
CA GLN A 122 -8.33 12.42 0.73
C GLN A 122 -9.39 12.43 -0.39
N LEU A 123 -9.58 11.30 -1.09
CA LEU A 123 -10.55 11.18 -2.18
C LEU A 123 -11.99 10.96 -1.67
N PHE A 124 -12.15 10.16 -0.62
CA PHE A 124 -13.47 9.64 -0.20
C PHE A 124 -13.83 10.00 1.24
N GLY A 125 -12.94 10.64 2.01
CA GLY A 125 -13.13 10.92 3.44
C GLY A 125 -12.92 9.67 4.30
N ASP A 126 -13.09 9.84 5.64
CA ASP A 126 -12.81 8.76 6.61
C ASP A 126 -13.78 7.56 6.49
N VAL A 127 -14.90 7.73 5.82
CA VAL A 127 -15.87 6.65 5.54
C VAL A 127 -15.27 5.50 4.72
N CYS A 128 -14.17 5.73 3.99
CA CYS A 128 -13.47 4.71 3.22
C CYS A 128 -12.57 3.79 4.07
N VAL A 129 -12.21 4.19 5.30
CA VAL A 129 -11.22 3.48 6.14
C VAL A 129 -11.51 1.98 6.31
N PRO A 130 -12.75 1.52 6.57
CA PRO A 130 -13.05 0.11 6.67
C PRO A 130 -12.64 -0.68 5.40
N TYR A 131 -12.93 -0.16 4.23
CA TYR A 131 -12.63 -0.80 2.94
C TYR A 131 -11.12 -0.83 2.67
N VAL A 132 -10.42 0.27 2.98
CA VAL A 132 -8.94 0.33 2.91
C VAL A 132 -8.33 -0.75 3.81
N MET A 133 -8.85 -0.90 5.05
CA MET A 133 -8.32 -1.89 6.00
C MET A 133 -8.58 -3.33 5.56
N ILE A 134 -9.71 -3.63 4.92
CA ILE A 134 -10.00 -4.95 4.33
C ILE A 134 -8.99 -5.25 3.21
N TYR A 135 -8.76 -4.30 2.30
CA TYR A 135 -7.78 -4.48 1.22
C TYR A 135 -6.35 -4.59 1.76
N TYR A 136 -5.98 -3.74 2.74
CA TYR A 136 -4.69 -3.80 3.43
C TYR A 136 -4.45 -5.15 4.09
N LEU A 137 -5.45 -5.76 4.71
CA LEU A 137 -5.32 -7.08 5.34
C LEU A 137 -4.95 -8.15 4.30
N ALA A 138 -5.68 -8.22 3.17
CA ALA A 138 -5.37 -9.12 2.07
C ALA A 138 -3.94 -8.89 1.55
N ASN A 139 -3.60 -7.65 1.22
CA ASN A 139 -2.29 -7.27 0.70
C ASN A 139 -1.14 -7.61 1.66
N THR A 140 -1.34 -7.40 2.97
CA THR A 140 -0.32 -7.65 4.01
C THR A 140 -0.08 -9.14 4.23
N ILE A 141 -1.12 -9.97 4.20
CA ILE A 141 -0.97 -11.43 4.31
C ILE A 141 -0.01 -11.93 3.23
N PHE A 142 -0.21 -11.53 1.97
CA PHE A 142 0.66 -11.95 0.88
C PHE A 142 2.04 -11.30 0.91
N THR A 143 2.12 -10.04 1.34
CA THR A 143 3.42 -9.35 1.49
C THR A 143 4.33 -10.07 2.49
N GLN A 144 3.77 -10.54 3.61
CA GLN A 144 4.56 -11.21 4.66
C GLN A 144 4.75 -12.71 4.41
N SER A 145 4.09 -13.29 3.43
CA SER A 145 4.20 -14.71 3.08
C SER A 145 4.85 -14.91 1.71
N VAL A 146 4.04 -14.92 0.68
CA VAL A 146 4.47 -15.27 -0.69
C VAL A 146 5.51 -14.28 -1.21
N ILE A 147 5.28 -12.99 -1.03
CA ILE A 147 6.19 -11.94 -1.52
C ILE A 147 7.55 -12.02 -0.81
N LEU A 148 7.55 -12.15 0.51
CA LEU A 148 8.78 -12.34 1.29
C LEU A 148 9.58 -13.53 0.74
N MET A 149 8.92 -14.67 0.51
CA MET A 149 9.55 -15.88 -0.02
C MET A 149 10.08 -15.68 -1.46
N LEU A 150 9.35 -14.96 -2.32
CA LEU A 150 9.78 -14.69 -3.70
C LEU A 150 11.03 -13.81 -3.74
N VAL A 151 11.08 -12.78 -2.88
CA VAL A 151 12.24 -11.89 -2.78
C VAL A 151 13.44 -12.62 -2.18
N GLU A 152 13.24 -13.42 -1.12
CA GLU A 152 14.27 -14.25 -0.52
C GLU A 152 14.91 -15.22 -1.55
N ARG A 153 14.08 -15.91 -2.37
CA ARG A 153 14.58 -16.80 -3.44
C ARG A 153 15.38 -16.08 -4.52
N SER A 154 15.18 -14.78 -4.67
CA SER A 154 15.93 -13.93 -5.60
C SER A 154 17.24 -13.43 -5.01
N GLY A 155 17.39 -13.47 -3.71
CA GLY A 155 18.61 -13.06 -3.01
C GLY A 155 19.68 -14.13 -2.90
N THR A 156 20.75 -13.77 -2.22
CA THR A 156 21.88 -14.63 -1.86
C THR A 156 21.83 -15.09 -0.40
N ALA A 157 21.14 -14.33 0.48
CA ALA A 157 20.94 -14.66 1.88
C ALA A 157 19.61 -15.43 2.06
N SER A 158 19.65 -16.58 2.72
CA SER A 158 18.45 -17.36 3.07
C SER A 158 18.25 -17.33 4.59
N HIS A 159 17.06 -16.91 5.01
CA HIS A 159 16.63 -17.00 6.40
C HIS A 159 15.43 -17.94 6.43
N SER A 160 15.65 -19.21 6.75
CA SER A 160 14.57 -20.21 6.88
C SER A 160 13.58 -19.78 7.97
N ARG A 161 12.53 -19.06 7.57
CA ARG A 161 11.38 -18.74 8.46
C ARG A 161 10.30 -19.78 8.23
N GLY A 162 10.05 -20.60 9.24
CA GLY A 162 8.94 -21.56 9.20
C GLY A 162 7.56 -20.87 9.31
N ILE A 163 6.47 -21.63 9.09
CA ILE A 163 5.07 -21.16 9.19
C ILE A 163 4.77 -20.42 10.50
N LYS A 164 5.39 -20.83 11.61
CA LYS A 164 5.24 -20.16 12.92
C LYS A 164 5.79 -18.72 12.89
N GLY A 165 6.92 -18.49 12.21
CA GLY A 165 7.47 -17.14 12.03
C GLY A 165 6.57 -16.26 11.18
N PHE A 166 6.02 -16.79 10.08
CA PHE A 166 5.03 -16.12 9.26
C PHE A 166 3.78 -15.68 10.04
N LEU A 167 3.14 -16.62 10.75
CA LEU A 167 1.95 -16.30 11.55
C LEU A 167 2.25 -15.23 12.61
N LYS A 168 3.39 -15.33 13.28
CA LYS A 168 3.84 -14.30 14.20
C LYS A 168 3.99 -12.94 13.52
N ASP A 169 4.67 -12.88 12.39
CA ASP A 169 4.94 -11.62 11.66
C ASP A 169 3.65 -10.95 11.15
N VAL A 170 2.62 -11.71 10.80
CA VAL A 170 1.31 -11.18 10.39
C VAL A 170 0.50 -10.75 11.61
N PHE A 171 0.27 -11.67 12.55
CA PHE A 171 -0.68 -11.46 13.65
C PHE A 171 -0.13 -10.64 14.83
N THR A 172 1.16 -10.29 14.86
CA THR A 172 1.71 -9.35 15.85
C THR A 172 1.76 -7.91 15.39
N LYS A 173 1.37 -7.62 14.13
CA LYS A 173 1.35 -6.23 13.65
C LYS A 173 0.22 -5.43 14.29
N PRO A 174 0.53 -4.28 14.93
CA PRO A 174 -0.47 -3.48 15.63
C PRO A 174 -1.69 -3.10 14.78
N PRO A 175 -1.58 -2.74 13.49
CA PRO A 175 -2.76 -2.45 12.67
C PRO A 175 -3.68 -3.66 12.52
N ILE A 176 -3.14 -4.86 12.34
CA ILE A 176 -3.93 -6.09 12.19
C ILE A 176 -4.62 -6.46 13.50
N LEU A 177 -3.89 -6.42 14.61
CA LEU A 177 -4.47 -6.64 15.93
C LEU A 177 -5.60 -5.66 16.24
N THR A 178 -5.42 -4.41 15.84
CA THR A 178 -6.42 -3.36 16.07
C THR A 178 -7.65 -3.55 15.18
N VAL A 179 -7.49 -3.97 13.94
CA VAL A 179 -8.63 -4.33 13.07
C VAL A 179 -9.42 -5.47 13.70
N ILE A 180 -8.75 -6.54 14.14
CA ILE A 180 -9.41 -7.69 14.82
C ILE A 180 -10.13 -7.21 16.08
N ALA A 181 -9.47 -6.43 16.94
CA ALA A 181 -10.08 -5.89 18.15
C ALA A 181 -11.30 -5.01 17.84
N SER A 182 -11.22 -4.13 16.85
CA SER A 182 -12.35 -3.27 16.45
C SER A 182 -13.52 -4.08 15.90
N VAL A 183 -13.27 -5.12 15.11
CA VAL A 183 -14.32 -6.03 14.63
C VAL A 183 -14.98 -6.78 15.79
N LEU A 184 -14.19 -7.29 16.75
CA LEU A 184 -14.72 -7.94 17.96
C LEU A 184 -15.56 -6.97 18.78
N MET A 185 -15.11 -5.72 18.97
CA MET A 185 -15.89 -4.67 19.66
C MET A 185 -17.23 -4.42 18.96
N LEU A 186 -17.27 -4.37 17.63
CA LEU A 186 -18.51 -4.21 16.84
C LEU A 186 -19.45 -5.40 17.01
N ILE A 187 -18.93 -6.63 17.01
CA ILE A 187 -19.75 -7.85 17.20
C ILE A 187 -20.41 -7.87 18.58
N VAL A 188 -19.63 -7.50 19.61
CA VAL A 188 -20.11 -7.48 21.01
C VAL A 188 -20.96 -6.24 21.32
N GLY A 189 -20.98 -5.25 20.43
CA GLY A 189 -21.66 -3.96 20.66
C GLY A 189 -20.93 -3.04 21.65
N PHE A 190 -19.65 -3.30 21.91
CA PHE A 190 -18.84 -2.48 22.80
C PHE A 190 -18.30 -1.25 22.09
N ARG A 191 -18.50 -0.07 22.68
CA ARG A 191 -17.85 1.17 22.24
C ARG A 191 -16.93 1.68 23.35
N PRO A 192 -15.65 2.01 23.03
CA PRO A 192 -14.75 2.64 23.98
C PRO A 192 -15.32 3.98 24.48
N PRO A 193 -14.92 4.44 25.68
CA PRO A 193 -15.33 5.73 26.21
C PRO A 193 -15.01 6.88 25.24
N GLU A 194 -15.83 7.93 25.25
CA GLU A 194 -15.73 9.07 24.33
C GLU A 194 -14.35 9.77 24.40
N VAL A 195 -13.76 9.84 25.60
CA VAL A 195 -12.41 10.39 25.81
C VAL A 195 -11.38 9.60 25.00
N PHE A 196 -11.47 8.27 25.01
CA PHE A 196 -10.55 7.42 24.21
C PHE A 196 -10.81 7.58 22.71
N MET A 197 -12.05 7.65 22.27
CA MET A 197 -12.40 7.88 20.86
C MET A 197 -11.90 9.24 20.36
N SER A 198 -12.01 10.27 21.18
CA SER A 198 -11.46 11.60 20.90
C SER A 198 -9.95 11.57 20.79
N PHE A 199 -9.25 10.92 21.72
CA PHE A 199 -7.80 10.71 21.64
C PHE A 199 -7.43 9.97 20.35
N ALA A 200 -8.10 8.86 20.04
CA ALA A 200 -7.85 8.08 18.82
C ALA A 200 -8.06 8.93 17.56
N LYS A 201 -9.07 9.80 17.53
CA LYS A 201 -9.33 10.72 16.42
C LYS A 201 -8.20 11.73 16.21
N TYR A 202 -7.67 12.35 17.28
CA TYR A 202 -6.54 13.27 17.17
C TYR A 202 -5.28 12.58 16.62
N ILE A 203 -4.95 11.41 17.14
CA ILE A 203 -3.80 10.63 16.67
C ILE A 203 -3.99 10.16 15.23
N SER A 204 -5.20 9.70 14.89
CA SER A 204 -5.60 9.29 13.53
C SER A 204 -5.32 10.37 12.48
N GLY A 205 -5.60 11.64 12.80
CA GLY A 205 -5.35 12.77 11.91
C GLY A 205 -3.86 12.96 11.53
N SER A 206 -2.94 12.38 12.29
CA SER A 206 -1.51 12.43 11.97
C SER A 206 -1.07 11.40 10.92
N VAL A 207 -1.88 10.39 10.60
CA VAL A 207 -1.50 9.29 9.69
C VAL A 207 -1.14 9.81 8.31
N SER A 208 -2.07 10.50 7.66
CA SER A 208 -1.91 10.96 6.27
C SER A 208 -0.74 11.91 6.10
N PRO A 209 -0.59 13.01 6.87
CA PRO A 209 0.54 13.91 6.69
C PRO A 209 1.88 13.24 6.97
N LEU A 210 2.00 12.46 8.03
CA LEU A 210 3.28 11.84 8.38
C LEU A 210 3.67 10.70 7.44
N ALA A 211 2.71 9.92 6.95
CA ALA A 211 2.95 8.86 5.95
C ALA A 211 3.45 9.45 4.62
N LEU A 212 2.92 10.59 4.19
CA LEU A 212 3.34 11.23 2.95
C LEU A 212 4.69 11.96 3.10
N ILE A 213 4.96 12.58 4.24
CA ILE A 213 6.29 13.11 4.57
C ILE A 213 7.32 11.97 4.54
N TYR A 214 7.01 10.82 5.12
CA TYR A 214 7.85 9.62 5.07
C TYR A 214 8.10 9.17 3.61
N CYS A 215 7.07 9.11 2.77
CA CYS A 215 7.21 8.76 1.36
C CYS A 215 8.08 9.76 0.59
N GLY A 216 7.91 11.05 0.86
CA GLY A 216 8.72 12.11 0.25
C GLY A 216 10.21 12.00 0.62
N PHE A 217 10.51 11.67 1.87
CA PHE A 217 11.88 11.39 2.29
C PHE A 217 12.48 10.16 1.62
N ILE A 218 11.70 9.09 1.42
CA ILE A 218 12.16 7.91 0.66
C ILE A 218 12.57 8.31 -0.76
N ILE A 219 11.78 9.15 -1.46
CA ILE A 219 12.12 9.63 -2.80
C ILE A 219 13.45 10.42 -2.78
N TYR A 220 13.69 11.24 -1.76
CA TYR A 220 14.97 11.93 -1.57
C TYR A 220 16.11 10.94 -1.38
N GLU A 221 15.96 9.97 -0.48
CA GLU A 221 16.99 8.98 -0.14
C GLU A 221 17.39 8.11 -1.35
N LEU A 222 16.42 7.73 -2.18
CA LEU A 222 16.65 6.99 -3.41
C LEU A 222 17.35 7.82 -4.50
N GLY A 223 17.26 9.14 -4.40
CA GLY A 223 17.90 10.09 -5.30
C GLY A 223 17.29 10.11 -6.69
N LEU A 224 16.79 11.26 -7.11
CA LEU A 224 16.28 11.44 -8.49
C LEU A 224 17.35 11.23 -9.56
N SER A 225 18.64 11.33 -9.18
CA SER A 225 19.78 11.02 -10.06
C SER A 225 19.79 9.56 -10.57
N ASN A 226 19.21 8.63 -9.82
CA ASN A 226 19.07 7.23 -10.21
C ASN A 226 17.98 7.02 -11.29
N LEU A 227 17.16 8.04 -11.58
CA LEU A 227 16.14 8.02 -12.63
C LEU A 227 16.66 8.49 -14.00
N ARG A 228 17.98 8.58 -14.19
CA ARG A 228 18.56 8.98 -15.51
C ARG A 228 18.18 7.96 -16.58
N PRO A 229 17.79 8.42 -17.78
CA PRO A 229 17.36 7.53 -18.89
C PRO A 229 18.36 6.43 -19.24
N SER A 230 19.66 6.70 -19.11
CA SER A 230 20.71 5.71 -19.34
C SER A 230 20.68 4.53 -18.35
N GLN A 231 20.33 4.79 -17.09
CA GLN A 231 20.21 3.76 -16.05
C GLN A 231 18.88 3.01 -16.17
N LEU A 232 17.78 3.72 -16.46
CA LEU A 232 16.46 3.12 -16.65
C LEU A 232 16.43 2.13 -17.80
N ARG A 233 17.14 2.42 -18.92
CA ARG A 233 17.26 1.50 -20.06
C ARG A 233 17.93 0.18 -19.71
N GLN A 234 18.81 0.14 -18.71
CA GLN A 234 19.47 -1.07 -18.24
C GLN A 234 18.61 -1.90 -17.28
N MET A 235 17.53 -1.30 -16.77
CA MET A 235 16.61 -1.94 -15.83
C MET A 235 15.42 -2.55 -16.56
N LYS A 236 15.65 -3.70 -17.22
CA LYS A 236 14.65 -4.43 -17.99
C LYS A 236 13.39 -4.70 -17.15
N GLY A 237 12.20 -4.43 -17.71
CA GLY A 237 10.92 -4.73 -17.08
C GLY A 237 10.29 -3.57 -16.29
N LEU A 238 10.97 -2.44 -16.05
CA LEU A 238 10.37 -1.29 -15.33
C LEU A 238 9.09 -0.77 -16.00
N PRO A 239 9.01 -0.54 -17.33
CA PRO A 239 7.76 -0.14 -17.97
C PRO A 239 6.65 -1.17 -17.77
N THR A 240 6.99 -2.46 -17.78
CA THR A 240 6.04 -3.54 -17.55
C THR A 240 5.50 -3.53 -16.12
N ILE A 241 6.35 -3.21 -15.12
CA ILE A 241 5.90 -3.03 -13.72
C ILE A 241 4.87 -1.90 -13.66
N LEU A 242 5.17 -0.73 -14.25
CA LEU A 242 4.26 0.41 -14.24
C LEU A 242 2.92 0.07 -14.90
N ALA A 243 2.94 -0.54 -16.09
CA ALA A 243 1.73 -0.97 -16.79
C ALA A 243 0.95 -2.03 -15.98
N ALA A 244 1.64 -3.06 -15.46
CA ALA A 244 1.00 -4.12 -14.69
C ALA A 244 0.42 -3.59 -13.37
N ARG A 245 1.15 -2.74 -12.65
CA ARG A 245 0.76 -2.23 -11.33
C ARG A 245 -0.33 -1.16 -11.41
N LEU A 246 -0.16 -0.18 -12.31
CA LEU A 246 -1.02 1.01 -12.34
C LEU A 246 -2.21 0.88 -13.32
N VAL A 247 -2.20 -0.12 -14.21
CA VAL A 247 -3.29 -0.32 -15.18
C VAL A 247 -3.90 -1.72 -15.07
N ILE A 248 -3.10 -2.78 -15.17
CA ILE A 248 -3.64 -4.15 -15.22
C ILE A 248 -4.19 -4.57 -13.85
N SER A 249 -3.48 -4.24 -12.77
CA SER A 249 -3.92 -4.58 -11.40
C SER A 249 -5.29 -3.97 -11.05
N PRO A 250 -5.58 -2.67 -11.28
CA PRO A 250 -6.91 -2.11 -11.06
C PRO A 250 -7.98 -2.72 -11.97
N LEU A 251 -7.66 -3.10 -13.20
CA LEU A 251 -8.60 -3.80 -14.08
C LEU A 251 -8.96 -5.20 -13.54
N ILE A 252 -7.97 -5.95 -13.03
CA ILE A 252 -8.19 -7.23 -12.36
C ILE A 252 -9.08 -7.03 -11.13
N CYS A 253 -8.77 -6.04 -10.31
CA CYS A 253 -9.54 -5.72 -9.10
C CYS A 253 -10.99 -5.33 -9.46
N ALA A 254 -11.19 -4.48 -10.46
CA ALA A 254 -12.50 -4.10 -10.94
C ALA A 254 -13.31 -5.32 -11.45
N GLY A 255 -12.65 -6.24 -12.15
CA GLY A 255 -13.24 -7.51 -12.58
C GLY A 255 -13.66 -8.37 -11.39
N MET A 256 -12.81 -8.49 -10.38
CA MET A 256 -13.13 -9.24 -9.15
C MET A 256 -14.28 -8.59 -8.38
N CYS A 257 -14.26 -7.28 -8.20
CA CYS A 257 -15.37 -6.57 -7.55
C CYS A 257 -16.70 -6.82 -8.25
N ARG A 258 -16.72 -6.75 -9.59
CA ARG A 258 -17.95 -7.06 -10.38
C ARG A 258 -18.40 -8.50 -10.21
N LEU A 259 -17.47 -9.46 -10.23
CA LEU A 259 -17.75 -10.88 -10.06
C LEU A 259 -18.38 -11.18 -8.69
N PHE A 260 -17.94 -10.49 -7.66
CA PHE A 260 -18.42 -10.64 -6.28
C PHE A 260 -19.56 -9.67 -5.91
N GLY A 261 -20.08 -8.88 -6.88
CA GLY A 261 -21.17 -7.94 -6.63
C GLY A 261 -20.79 -6.76 -5.73
N ILE A 262 -19.51 -6.42 -5.63
CA ILE A 262 -19.01 -5.29 -4.84
C ILE A 262 -19.21 -4.01 -5.67
N THR A 263 -19.98 -3.06 -5.13
CA THR A 263 -20.38 -1.81 -5.81
C THR A 263 -20.18 -0.60 -4.91
N GLY A 264 -20.47 0.59 -5.44
CA GLY A 264 -20.42 1.85 -4.68
C GLY A 264 -19.02 2.19 -4.15
N LEU A 265 -18.96 2.73 -2.94
CA LEU A 265 -17.70 3.20 -2.33
C LEU A 265 -16.66 2.06 -2.17
N ALA A 266 -17.11 0.86 -1.78
CA ALA A 266 -16.22 -0.29 -1.64
C ALA A 266 -15.50 -0.64 -2.96
N TYR A 267 -16.22 -0.61 -4.08
CA TYR A 267 -15.66 -0.79 -5.43
C TYR A 267 -14.60 0.27 -5.74
N GLN A 268 -14.95 1.55 -5.53
CA GLN A 268 -14.04 2.67 -5.83
C GLN A 268 -12.75 2.58 -5.00
N VAL A 269 -12.87 2.33 -3.70
CA VAL A 269 -11.73 2.19 -2.80
C VAL A 269 -10.84 1.01 -3.20
N PHE A 270 -11.42 -0.16 -3.49
CA PHE A 270 -10.65 -1.35 -3.87
C PHE A 270 -9.89 -1.14 -5.18
N VAL A 271 -10.51 -0.51 -6.16
CA VAL A 271 -9.87 -0.20 -7.44
C VAL A 271 -8.73 0.80 -7.25
N VAL A 272 -8.93 1.86 -6.43
CA VAL A 272 -7.87 2.79 -6.08
C VAL A 272 -6.73 2.10 -5.33
N GLU A 273 -7.02 1.30 -4.29
CA GLU A 273 -6.01 0.57 -3.51
C GLU A 273 -5.19 -0.40 -4.39
N SER A 274 -5.82 -1.00 -5.39
CA SER A 274 -5.14 -1.86 -6.36
C SER A 274 -4.30 -1.09 -7.39
N ALA A 275 -4.57 0.18 -7.64
CA ALA A 275 -3.83 1.07 -8.55
C ALA A 275 -2.66 1.80 -7.87
N LEU A 276 -2.44 1.57 -6.59
CA LEU A 276 -1.37 2.21 -5.81
C LEU A 276 0.02 1.75 -6.24
N PRO A 277 1.06 2.55 -5.94
CA PRO A 277 2.44 2.21 -6.29
C PRO A 277 2.94 0.95 -5.58
N VAL A 278 4.10 0.52 -5.98
CA VAL A 278 4.84 -0.57 -5.33
C VAL A 278 5.05 -0.27 -3.85
N VAL A 279 4.81 -1.27 -3.00
CA VAL A 279 5.08 -1.15 -1.57
C VAL A 279 6.58 -0.98 -1.28
N SER A 280 6.93 0.06 -0.53
CA SER A 280 8.33 0.39 -0.21
C SER A 280 9.05 -0.74 0.56
N GLN A 281 8.32 -1.62 1.22
CA GLN A 281 8.86 -2.76 1.95
C GLN A 281 9.61 -3.75 1.04
N VAL A 282 9.25 -3.86 -0.25
CA VAL A 282 9.97 -4.71 -1.23
C VAL A 282 11.42 -4.28 -1.37
N THR A 283 11.70 -2.97 -1.31
CA THR A 283 13.09 -2.46 -1.36
C THR A 283 13.89 -2.91 -0.15
N VAL A 284 13.30 -2.82 1.04
CA VAL A 284 13.95 -3.26 2.28
C VAL A 284 14.21 -4.77 2.25
N MET A 285 13.20 -5.56 1.86
CA MET A 285 13.35 -7.01 1.71
C MET A 285 14.44 -7.39 0.70
N ALA A 286 14.49 -6.68 -0.43
CA ALA A 286 15.52 -6.93 -1.45
C ALA A 286 16.94 -6.69 -0.90
N GLY A 287 17.14 -5.62 -0.11
CA GLY A 287 18.39 -5.34 0.57
C GLY A 287 18.75 -6.40 1.61
N ASP A 288 17.78 -6.75 2.49
CA ASP A 288 17.98 -7.72 3.58
C ASP A 288 18.37 -9.11 3.06
N PHE A 289 17.82 -9.53 1.93
CA PHE A 289 18.11 -10.84 1.32
C PHE A 289 19.22 -10.81 0.27
N GLY A 290 19.81 -9.64 -0.03
CA GLY A 290 20.86 -9.52 -1.05
C GLY A 290 20.35 -9.75 -2.48
N ALA A 291 19.10 -9.37 -2.77
CA ALA A 291 18.54 -9.25 -4.10
C ALA A 291 18.83 -7.85 -4.69
N ASP A 292 18.26 -7.49 -5.85
CA ASP A 292 18.50 -6.18 -6.48
C ASP A 292 17.64 -5.08 -5.82
N ASP A 293 18.12 -4.51 -4.72
CA ASP A 293 17.49 -3.43 -3.96
C ASP A 293 17.40 -2.12 -4.76
N LYS A 294 18.39 -1.83 -5.62
CA LYS A 294 18.36 -0.66 -6.50
C LYS A 294 17.24 -0.76 -7.53
N TYR A 295 17.02 -1.96 -8.07
CA TYR A 295 15.91 -2.22 -8.99
C TYR A 295 14.57 -2.04 -8.29
N ALA A 296 14.42 -2.60 -7.07
CA ALA A 296 13.22 -2.44 -6.25
C ALA A 296 12.95 -0.96 -5.93
N ALA A 297 13.97 -0.23 -5.49
CA ALA A 297 13.90 1.17 -5.15
C ALA A 297 13.47 2.04 -6.35
N THR A 298 14.07 1.79 -7.51
CA THR A 298 13.73 2.51 -8.74
C THR A 298 12.29 2.25 -9.17
N GLY A 299 11.84 0.99 -9.12
CA GLY A 299 10.45 0.63 -9.43
C GLY A 299 9.43 1.26 -8.46
N ALA A 300 9.74 1.24 -7.16
CA ALA A 300 8.91 1.89 -6.15
C ALA A 300 8.79 3.40 -6.37
N THR A 301 9.91 4.09 -6.63
CA THR A 301 9.92 5.53 -6.88
C THR A 301 9.14 5.90 -8.15
N LEU A 302 9.42 5.22 -9.27
CA LEU A 302 8.74 5.48 -10.53
C LEU A 302 7.23 5.23 -10.43
N SER A 303 6.83 4.13 -9.80
CA SER A 303 5.41 3.83 -9.62
C SER A 303 4.73 4.85 -8.70
N THR A 304 5.44 5.36 -7.67
CA THR A 304 4.91 6.40 -6.78
C THR A 304 4.70 7.70 -7.53
N LEU A 305 5.65 8.14 -8.35
CA LEU A 305 5.47 9.35 -9.16
C LEU A 305 4.38 9.17 -10.22
N ALA A 306 4.32 8.01 -10.87
CA ALA A 306 3.34 7.74 -11.92
C ALA A 306 1.91 7.59 -11.36
N CYS A 307 1.72 7.08 -10.15
CA CYS A 307 0.39 6.88 -9.57
C CYS A 307 -0.36 8.21 -9.36
N PHE A 308 0.34 9.31 -9.10
CA PHE A 308 -0.26 10.64 -8.99
C PHE A 308 -0.83 11.18 -10.31
N ILE A 309 -0.45 10.58 -11.44
CA ILE A 309 -1.05 10.87 -12.74
C ILE A 309 -2.17 9.86 -13.04
N THR A 310 -1.93 8.57 -12.74
CA THR A 310 -2.88 7.51 -13.10
C THR A 310 -4.13 7.49 -12.22
N ILE A 311 -4.04 7.87 -10.93
CA ILE A 311 -5.21 7.91 -10.04
C ILE A 311 -6.28 8.92 -10.49
N PRO A 312 -5.98 10.19 -10.82
CA PRO A 312 -6.99 11.09 -11.37
C PRO A 312 -7.66 10.58 -12.63
N VAL A 313 -6.89 9.97 -13.53
CA VAL A 313 -7.44 9.35 -14.75
C VAL A 313 -8.37 8.18 -14.40
N LEU A 314 -7.96 7.34 -13.46
CA LEU A 314 -8.76 6.22 -12.98
C LEU A 314 -10.08 6.68 -12.34
N MET A 315 -10.05 7.76 -11.56
CA MET A 315 -11.25 8.35 -10.94
C MET A 315 -12.26 8.81 -12.00
N VAL A 316 -11.79 9.40 -13.10
CA VAL A 316 -12.68 9.78 -14.22
C VAL A 316 -13.30 8.57 -14.92
N LEU A 317 -12.55 7.46 -15.02
CA LEU A 317 -13.05 6.23 -15.65
C LEU A 317 -14.06 5.46 -14.77
N MET A 318 -14.05 5.71 -13.47
CA MET A 318 -14.96 5.07 -12.51
C MET A 318 -16.25 5.88 -12.25
N GLY A 319 -16.24 7.21 -12.47
CA GLY A 319 -17.40 8.09 -12.35
C GLY A 319 -18.18 8.14 -13.64
#